data_e4f8b473ca72ecaeb2fd6c0cb39cae20
#
_entry.id   e4f8b473ca72ecaeb2fd6c0cb39cae20
#
_cell.length_a   1.000
_cell.length_b   1.000
_cell.length_c   1.000
_cell.angle_alpha   90.00
_cell.angle_beta   90.00
_cell.angle_gamma   90.00
#
_symmetry.space_group_name_H-M   'P 1'
#
loop_
_entity.id
_entity.type
_entity.pdbx_description
1 polymer ?
#
loop_
_entity_poly.entity_id
_entity_poly.type
_entity_poly.pdbx_seq_one_letter_code
_entity_poly.pdbx_strand_id
1 'polypeptide(L)'
;MVLTQDWHTSDHISFASQHQGKKPFEAIKLAYGTQVLWPDHCVQGTEGAAIVSGVNIPHAQLVIRKGFHRDVDSYSAFLEADRKTETGLAGYLKARGIKRVFVCGLATDYCVAWSALDARKFGFQVSVIEDASRGIDLNGSLAAAWKAMEKAGVKRVQSSDIEMA
;
A
#
# COMPACT_ATOMS: atom_id res chain seq x y z
N MET A 1 -14.83 -3.08 -7.12
CA MET A 1 -13.38 -3.35 -6.92
C MET A 1 -12.60 -2.07 -7.12
N VAL A 2 -11.49 -1.89 -6.39
CA VAL A 2 -10.55 -0.77 -6.51
C VAL A 2 -9.16 -1.34 -6.75
N LEU A 3 -8.44 -0.78 -7.71
CA LEU A 3 -7.02 -1.05 -7.91
C LEU A 3 -6.19 0.06 -7.24
N THR A 4 -5.00 -0.28 -6.79
CA THR A 4 -4.01 0.68 -6.33
C THR A 4 -2.78 0.59 -7.20
N GLN A 5 -2.14 1.72 -7.45
CA GLN A 5 -1.01 1.83 -8.35
C GLN A 5 0.05 2.75 -7.73
N ASP A 6 1.28 2.27 -7.61
CA ASP A 6 2.40 3.13 -7.26
C ASP A 6 2.72 4.05 -8.43
N TRP A 7 2.90 5.35 -8.13
CA TRP A 7 2.99 6.38 -9.16
C TRP A 7 3.95 7.48 -8.72
N HIS A 8 5.24 7.11 -8.58
CA HIS A 8 6.28 7.99 -8.05
C HIS A 8 6.81 8.96 -9.11
N THR A 9 7.13 10.19 -8.69
CA THR A 9 7.93 11.08 -9.55
C THR A 9 9.33 10.50 -9.75
N SER A 10 10.02 10.85 -10.83
CA SER A 10 11.38 10.36 -11.11
C SER A 10 12.43 10.76 -10.06
N ASP A 11 12.12 11.81 -9.28
CA ASP A 11 12.94 12.36 -8.21
C ASP A 11 12.29 12.18 -6.82
N HIS A 12 11.52 11.11 -6.64
CA HIS A 12 10.76 10.85 -5.44
C HIS A 12 11.65 10.65 -4.21
N ILE A 13 11.27 11.28 -3.09
CA ILE A 13 12.08 11.32 -1.86
C ILE A 13 12.36 9.93 -1.24
N SER A 14 11.59 8.91 -1.56
CA SER A 14 11.81 7.55 -1.09
C SER A 14 12.88 6.79 -1.88
N PHE A 15 13.39 7.33 -2.96
CA PHE A 15 14.41 6.67 -3.77
C PHE A 15 15.82 6.87 -3.21
N ALA A 16 16.59 5.80 -3.10
CA ALA A 16 17.98 5.88 -2.63
C ALA A 16 18.84 6.76 -3.53
N SER A 17 18.56 6.81 -4.82
CA SER A 17 19.23 7.66 -5.82
C SER A 17 19.14 9.15 -5.52
N GLN A 18 18.15 9.59 -4.76
CA GLN A 18 17.95 10.99 -4.38
C GLN A 18 18.75 11.40 -3.13
N HIS A 19 19.49 10.47 -2.51
CA HIS A 19 20.23 10.70 -1.27
C HIS A 19 21.69 10.32 -1.43
N GLN A 20 22.58 11.32 -1.48
CA GLN A 20 24.00 11.09 -1.69
C GLN A 20 24.57 10.08 -0.68
N GLY A 21 25.28 9.07 -1.18
CA GLY A 21 25.95 8.04 -0.39
C GLY A 21 25.02 7.00 0.23
N LYS A 22 23.72 7.06 -0.06
CA LYS A 22 22.74 6.10 0.44
C LYS A 22 22.51 4.95 -0.53
N LYS A 23 22.08 3.82 0.01
CA LYS A 23 21.74 2.59 -0.74
C LYS A 23 20.30 2.20 -0.49
N PRO A 24 19.68 1.45 -1.41
CA PRO A 24 18.37 0.82 -1.17
C PRO A 24 18.35 0.03 0.14
N PHE A 25 17.20 0.09 0.80
CA PHE A 25 16.89 -0.55 2.10
C PHE A 25 17.54 0.11 3.33
N GLU A 26 18.33 1.15 3.16
CA GLU A 26 18.71 2.00 4.31
C GLU A 26 17.51 2.83 4.77
N ALA A 27 17.50 3.18 6.06
CA ALA A 27 16.48 4.06 6.62
C ALA A 27 17.06 5.46 6.88
N ILE A 28 16.27 6.49 6.59
CA ILE A 28 16.59 7.88 6.88
C ILE A 28 15.46 8.54 7.70
N LYS A 29 15.77 9.68 8.28
CA LYS A 29 14.76 10.54 8.94
C LYS A 29 14.32 11.64 7.99
N LEU A 30 13.00 11.71 7.75
CA LEU A 30 12.33 12.78 7.03
C LEU A 30 11.37 13.53 7.95
N ALA A 31 10.79 14.61 7.46
CA ALA A 31 9.84 15.44 8.23
C ALA A 31 8.63 14.66 8.76
N TYR A 32 8.17 13.64 8.03
CA TYR A 32 7.05 12.79 8.42
C TYR A 32 7.44 11.51 9.20
N GLY A 33 8.72 11.29 9.44
CA GLY A 33 9.19 10.12 10.21
C GLY A 33 10.34 9.37 9.57
N THR A 34 10.44 8.08 9.89
CA THR A 34 11.46 7.19 9.30
C THR A 34 10.99 6.69 7.95
N GLN A 35 11.83 6.84 6.92
CA GLN A 35 11.61 6.36 5.57
C GLN A 35 12.64 5.29 5.22
N VAL A 36 12.18 4.14 4.77
CA VAL A 36 13.03 3.14 4.09
C VAL A 36 13.28 3.62 2.67
N LEU A 37 14.53 3.63 2.24
CA LEU A 37 14.89 4.01 0.88
C LEU A 37 14.76 2.81 -0.05
N TRP A 38 14.18 3.05 -1.20
CA TRP A 38 13.91 2.04 -2.22
C TRP A 38 14.77 2.25 -3.47
N PRO A 39 14.99 1.21 -4.27
CA PRO A 39 15.41 1.42 -5.67
C PRO A 39 14.38 2.27 -6.40
N ASP A 40 14.79 2.96 -7.44
CA ASP A 40 13.86 3.67 -8.33
C ASP A 40 12.87 2.67 -8.94
N HIS A 41 11.58 2.91 -8.77
CA HIS A 41 10.53 1.99 -9.22
C HIS A 41 9.22 2.72 -9.45
N CYS A 42 8.35 2.14 -10.24
CA CYS A 42 7.00 2.65 -10.51
C CYS A 42 6.97 4.15 -10.86
N VAL A 43 7.95 4.59 -11.66
CA VAL A 43 8.05 6.00 -12.07
C VAL A 43 6.91 6.36 -13.01
N GLN A 44 6.27 7.48 -12.72
CA GLN A 44 5.10 8.00 -13.45
C GLN A 44 5.29 7.97 -14.97
N GLY A 45 4.32 7.41 -15.67
CA GLY A 45 4.32 7.35 -17.13
C GLY A 45 5.23 6.28 -17.75
N THR A 46 5.97 5.51 -16.95
CA THR A 46 6.81 4.42 -17.46
C THR A 46 6.08 3.08 -17.44
N GLU A 47 6.57 2.11 -18.22
CA GLU A 47 6.08 0.74 -18.21
C GLU A 47 6.20 0.10 -16.81
N GLY A 48 7.27 0.43 -16.05
CA GLY A 48 7.46 -0.04 -14.68
C GLY A 48 6.40 0.40 -13.68
N ALA A 49 5.61 1.43 -13.99
CA ALA A 49 4.48 1.87 -13.19
C ALA A 49 3.13 1.33 -13.70
N ALA A 50 3.10 0.67 -14.86
CA ALA A 50 1.87 0.15 -15.43
C ALA A 50 1.31 -1.00 -14.57
N ILE A 51 -0.02 -1.08 -14.48
CA ILE A 51 -0.67 -2.25 -13.92
C ILE A 51 -0.40 -3.42 -14.85
N VAL A 52 0.16 -4.50 -14.31
CA VAL A 52 0.53 -5.69 -15.10
C VAL A 52 -0.69 -6.25 -15.83
N SER A 53 -0.52 -6.66 -17.08
CA SER A 53 -1.63 -7.10 -17.95
C SER A 53 -2.45 -8.25 -17.38
N GLY A 54 -1.83 -9.14 -16.58
CA GLY A 54 -2.54 -10.22 -15.89
C GLY A 54 -3.50 -9.77 -14.78
N VAL A 55 -3.41 -8.51 -14.34
CA VAL A 55 -4.33 -7.88 -13.37
C VAL A 55 -5.31 -6.94 -14.07
N ASN A 56 -5.59 -7.18 -15.34
CA ASN A 56 -6.61 -6.41 -16.06
C ASN A 56 -8.01 -6.78 -15.57
N ILE A 57 -8.56 -5.94 -14.70
CA ILE A 57 -9.87 -6.14 -14.08
C ILE A 57 -10.84 -5.08 -14.65
N PRO A 58 -11.59 -5.41 -15.72
CA PRO A 58 -12.41 -4.42 -16.44
C PRO A 58 -13.56 -3.85 -15.60
N HIS A 59 -13.92 -4.50 -14.50
CA HIS A 59 -14.95 -4.02 -13.57
C HIS A 59 -14.39 -3.24 -12.38
N ALA A 60 -13.10 -2.97 -12.35
CA ALA A 60 -12.54 -2.04 -11.36
C ALA A 60 -13.06 -0.62 -11.64
N GLN A 61 -13.71 -0.05 -10.65
CA GLN A 61 -14.37 1.26 -10.79
C GLN A 61 -13.47 2.44 -10.44
N LEU A 62 -12.35 2.17 -9.77
CA LEU A 62 -11.44 3.21 -9.29
C LEU A 62 -10.01 2.67 -9.32
N VAL A 63 -9.09 3.53 -9.74
CA VAL A 63 -7.65 3.32 -9.55
C VAL A 63 -7.14 4.43 -8.65
N ILE A 64 -6.59 4.07 -7.50
CA ILE A 64 -5.92 4.99 -6.59
C ILE A 64 -4.42 4.97 -6.90
N ARG A 65 -3.89 6.09 -7.35
CA ARG A 65 -2.46 6.31 -7.50
C ARG A 65 -1.90 6.79 -6.16
N LYS A 66 -0.89 6.12 -5.66
CA LYS A 66 -0.23 6.43 -4.39
C LYS A 66 1.27 6.68 -4.56
N GLY A 67 1.91 7.34 -3.57
CA GLY A 67 3.27 7.84 -3.75
C GLY A 67 3.36 8.89 -4.86
N PHE A 68 2.27 9.65 -5.04
CA PHE A 68 2.12 10.61 -6.13
C PHE A 68 2.93 11.88 -5.88
N HIS A 69 3.02 12.32 -4.64
CA HIS A 69 3.70 13.54 -4.26
C HIS A 69 5.20 13.29 -4.03
N ARG A 70 6.04 14.11 -4.64
CA ARG A 70 7.50 14.00 -4.62
C ARG A 70 8.10 13.84 -3.22
N ASP A 71 7.61 14.63 -2.26
CA ASP A 71 8.24 14.82 -0.95
C ASP A 71 7.61 13.99 0.17
N VAL A 72 6.62 13.15 -0.15
CA VAL A 72 5.91 12.29 0.80
C VAL A 72 5.64 10.93 0.18
N ASP A 73 6.10 9.86 0.82
CA ASP A 73 5.82 8.50 0.38
C ASP A 73 4.39 8.06 0.78
N SER A 74 3.91 6.99 0.20
CA SER A 74 2.61 6.43 0.51
C SER A 74 2.57 4.91 0.32
N TYR A 75 2.70 4.17 1.42
CA TYR A 75 2.43 2.73 1.38
C TYR A 75 0.93 2.46 1.40
N SER A 76 0.19 3.19 2.24
CA SER A 76 -1.25 3.02 2.38
C SER A 76 -2.03 3.56 1.18
N ALA A 77 -3.07 2.83 0.79
CA ALA A 77 -4.06 3.30 -0.17
C ALA A 77 -5.03 4.34 0.42
N PHE A 78 -4.93 4.65 1.71
CA PHE A 78 -5.84 5.55 2.42
C PHE A 78 -5.18 6.86 2.84
N LEU A 79 -3.94 6.80 3.35
CA LEU A 79 -3.19 7.94 3.87
C LEU A 79 -1.76 7.92 3.35
N GLU A 80 -1.21 9.09 3.06
CA GLU A 80 0.22 9.25 2.82
C GLU A 80 1.04 9.09 4.12
N ALA A 81 2.35 8.98 4.01
CA ALA A 81 3.24 8.75 5.15
C ALA A 81 3.25 9.90 6.16
N ASP A 82 2.84 11.10 5.77
CA ASP A 82 2.63 12.25 6.66
C ASP A 82 1.48 12.07 7.65
N ARG A 83 0.65 11.03 7.47
CA ARG A 83 -0.51 10.68 8.31
C ARG A 83 -1.63 11.71 8.33
N LYS A 84 -1.65 12.62 7.36
CA LYS A 84 -2.61 13.73 7.22
C LYS A 84 -3.28 13.75 5.85
N THR A 85 -2.51 13.53 4.79
CA THR A 85 -3.00 13.60 3.42
C THR A 85 -3.76 12.33 3.08
N GLU A 86 -5.07 12.47 2.86
CA GLU A 86 -5.94 11.37 2.45
C GLU A 86 -5.93 11.20 0.92
N THR A 87 -5.94 9.95 0.46
CA THR A 87 -6.09 9.64 -0.98
C THR A 87 -7.50 9.84 -1.51
N GLY A 88 -8.47 9.96 -0.61
CA GLY A 88 -9.91 10.00 -0.94
C GLY A 88 -10.59 8.61 -0.93
N LEU A 89 -9.83 7.51 -0.82
CA LEU A 89 -10.40 6.15 -0.87
C LEU A 89 -11.43 5.90 0.24
N ALA A 90 -11.15 6.37 1.46
CA ALA A 90 -12.08 6.18 2.58
C ALA A 90 -13.44 6.84 2.32
N GLY A 91 -13.44 8.08 1.81
CA GLY A 91 -14.65 8.81 1.41
C GLY A 91 -15.42 8.09 0.31
N TYR A 92 -14.72 7.66 -0.74
CA TYR A 92 -15.31 6.89 -1.83
C TYR A 92 -16.01 5.62 -1.33
N LEU A 93 -15.33 4.81 -0.52
CA LEU A 93 -15.90 3.56 0.01
C LEU A 93 -17.11 3.82 0.92
N LYS A 94 -17.04 4.82 1.79
CA LYS A 94 -18.15 5.22 2.68
C LYS A 94 -19.36 5.71 1.89
N ALA A 95 -19.16 6.53 0.87
CA ALA A 95 -20.24 7.02 0.00
C ALA A 95 -20.98 5.89 -0.74
N ARG A 96 -20.31 4.77 -0.94
CA ARG A 96 -20.91 3.57 -1.55
C ARG A 96 -21.46 2.57 -0.53
N GLY A 97 -21.50 2.92 0.75
CA GLY A 97 -22.00 2.06 1.82
C GLY A 97 -21.14 0.83 2.13
N ILE A 98 -19.89 0.81 1.66
CA ILE A 98 -18.96 -0.30 1.90
C ILE A 98 -18.57 -0.31 3.37
N LYS A 99 -18.69 -1.46 4.02
CA LYS A 99 -18.33 -1.68 5.43
C LYS A 99 -17.18 -2.66 5.61
N ARG A 100 -16.96 -3.52 4.63
CA ARG A 100 -15.95 -4.58 4.65
C ARG A 100 -15.06 -4.47 3.43
N VAL A 101 -13.75 -4.57 3.63
CA VAL A 101 -12.76 -4.56 2.56
C VAL A 101 -11.86 -5.78 2.65
N PHE A 102 -11.52 -6.33 1.50
CA PHE A 102 -10.48 -7.34 1.34
C PHE A 102 -9.28 -6.68 0.68
N VAL A 103 -8.10 -6.91 1.22
CA VAL A 103 -6.85 -6.32 0.72
C VAL A 103 -5.91 -7.44 0.30
N CYS A 104 -5.30 -7.30 -0.86
CA CYS A 104 -4.28 -8.23 -1.36
C CYS A 104 -3.29 -7.51 -2.27
N GLY A 105 -2.20 -8.20 -2.61
CA GLY A 105 -1.17 -7.70 -3.53
C GLY A 105 0.22 -7.58 -2.91
N LEU A 106 0.94 -6.53 -3.29
CA LEU A 106 2.33 -6.31 -2.93
C LEU A 106 2.53 -4.96 -2.22
N ALA A 107 3.44 -4.87 -1.27
CA ALA A 107 4.00 -5.98 -0.53
C ALA A 107 3.22 -6.16 0.76
N THR A 108 3.10 -7.41 1.24
CA THR A 108 2.30 -7.74 2.44
C THR A 108 2.72 -6.90 3.66
N ASP A 109 4.02 -6.74 3.87
CA ASP A 109 4.62 -6.06 5.01
C ASP A 109 4.71 -4.53 4.87
N TYR A 110 4.39 -3.99 3.70
CA TYR A 110 4.34 -2.55 3.43
C TYR A 110 2.95 -2.12 2.96
N CYS A 111 2.72 -2.02 1.67
CA CYS A 111 1.50 -1.42 1.12
C CYS A 111 0.22 -2.13 1.58
N VAL A 112 0.23 -3.47 1.64
CA VAL A 112 -0.91 -4.25 2.10
C VAL A 112 -1.17 -4.00 3.59
N ALA A 113 -0.15 -4.14 4.44
CA ALA A 113 -0.29 -3.95 5.88
C ALA A 113 -0.70 -2.51 6.23
N TRP A 114 -0.05 -1.51 5.64
CA TRP A 114 -0.38 -0.11 5.90
C TRP A 114 -1.80 0.23 5.45
N SER A 115 -2.22 -0.26 4.28
CA SER A 115 -3.60 -0.09 3.81
C SER A 115 -4.60 -0.78 4.73
N ALA A 116 -4.32 -2.01 5.16
CA ALA A 116 -5.20 -2.74 6.06
C ALA A 116 -5.34 -2.06 7.43
N LEU A 117 -4.23 -1.59 8.02
CA LEU A 117 -4.23 -0.88 9.29
C LEU A 117 -4.99 0.45 9.21
N ASP A 118 -4.80 1.20 8.13
CA ASP A 118 -5.52 2.46 7.95
C ASP A 118 -7.00 2.24 7.66
N ALA A 119 -7.35 1.25 6.86
CA ALA A 119 -8.75 0.87 6.66
C ALA A 119 -9.45 0.57 8.00
N ARG A 120 -8.77 -0.12 8.95
CA ARG A 120 -9.27 -0.33 10.31
C ARG A 120 -9.51 0.98 11.04
N LYS A 121 -8.58 1.93 10.97
CA LYS A 121 -8.73 3.27 11.59
C LYS A 121 -9.90 4.06 11.01
N PHE A 122 -10.18 3.90 9.71
CA PHE A 122 -11.33 4.51 9.06
C PHE A 122 -12.67 3.80 9.35
N GLY A 123 -12.64 2.71 10.14
CA GLY A 123 -13.83 2.01 10.63
C GLY A 123 -14.30 0.83 9.77
N PHE A 124 -13.51 0.40 8.78
CA PHE A 124 -13.85 -0.77 7.97
C PHE A 124 -13.54 -2.08 8.71
N GLN A 125 -14.33 -3.12 8.43
CA GLN A 125 -13.94 -4.49 8.67
C GLN A 125 -12.92 -4.89 7.60
N VAL A 126 -11.78 -5.47 7.99
CA VAL A 126 -10.68 -5.72 7.07
C VAL A 126 -10.23 -7.16 7.12
N SER A 127 -10.08 -7.76 5.96
CA SER A 127 -9.42 -9.04 5.76
C SER A 127 -8.27 -8.89 4.77
N VAL A 128 -7.13 -9.51 5.05
CA VAL A 128 -6.01 -9.62 4.09
C VAL A 128 -5.99 -11.04 3.54
N ILE A 129 -5.98 -11.14 2.20
CA ILE A 129 -5.95 -12.42 1.49
C ILE A 129 -4.48 -12.85 1.38
N GLU A 130 -4.08 -13.81 2.18
CA GLU A 130 -2.68 -14.19 2.33
C GLU A 130 -2.11 -14.81 1.07
N ASP A 131 -2.78 -15.80 0.50
CA ASP A 131 -2.33 -16.52 -0.70
C ASP A 131 -2.31 -15.65 -1.96
N ALA A 132 -3.02 -14.52 -1.95
CA ALA A 132 -2.99 -13.47 -2.97
C ALA A 132 -2.05 -12.29 -2.63
N SER A 133 -1.16 -12.47 -1.65
CA SER A 133 -0.20 -11.44 -1.23
C SER A 133 1.20 -12.01 -1.09
N ARG A 134 2.23 -11.17 -1.29
CA ARG A 134 3.65 -11.56 -1.07
C ARG A 134 4.38 -10.42 -0.37
N GLY A 135 5.23 -10.79 0.60
CA GLY A 135 6.07 -9.84 1.34
C GLY A 135 7.46 -9.68 0.76
N ILE A 136 8.15 -8.64 1.21
CA ILE A 136 9.59 -8.40 0.96
C ILE A 136 10.42 -9.07 2.05
N ASP A 137 9.91 -9.03 3.28
CA ASP A 137 10.53 -9.57 4.50
C ASP A 137 11.92 -8.99 4.81
N LEU A 138 12.01 -7.68 4.81
CA LEU A 138 13.23 -6.98 5.21
C LEU A 138 13.39 -7.05 6.74
N ASN A 139 14.38 -7.83 7.19
CA ASN A 139 14.70 -7.99 8.62
C ASN A 139 13.52 -8.40 9.50
N GLY A 140 12.67 -9.32 9.04
CA GLY A 140 11.51 -9.82 9.79
C GLY A 140 10.27 -8.90 9.71
N SER A 141 10.24 -7.97 8.76
CA SER A 141 9.12 -7.05 8.55
C SER A 141 7.80 -7.78 8.30
N LEU A 142 7.84 -8.93 7.62
CA LEU A 142 6.63 -9.70 7.31
C LEU A 142 5.95 -10.23 8.59
N ALA A 143 6.71 -10.85 9.48
CA ALA A 143 6.17 -11.34 10.76
C ALA A 143 5.66 -10.19 11.64
N ALA A 144 6.39 -9.07 11.68
CA ALA A 144 5.98 -7.88 12.41
C ALA A 144 4.69 -7.27 11.85
N ALA A 145 4.55 -7.22 10.54
CA ALA A 145 3.34 -6.71 9.87
C ALA A 145 2.11 -7.57 10.17
N TRP A 146 2.21 -8.89 10.09
CA TRP A 146 1.12 -9.80 10.47
C TRP A 146 0.69 -9.59 11.91
N LYS A 147 1.64 -9.55 12.85
CA LYS A 147 1.35 -9.30 14.26
C LYS A 147 0.65 -7.95 14.49
N ALA A 148 1.07 -6.91 13.78
CA ALA A 148 0.44 -5.59 13.88
C ALA A 148 -0.99 -5.59 13.32
N MET A 149 -1.21 -6.24 12.19
CA MET A 149 -2.53 -6.39 11.56
C MET A 149 -3.50 -7.17 12.46
N GLU A 150 -3.08 -8.31 13.01
CA GLU A 150 -3.86 -9.13 13.93
C GLU A 150 -4.26 -8.33 15.19
N LYS A 151 -3.29 -7.62 15.80
CA LYS A 151 -3.55 -6.74 16.95
C LYS A 151 -4.58 -5.65 16.65
N ALA A 152 -4.64 -5.16 15.40
CA ALA A 152 -5.62 -4.18 14.94
C ALA A 152 -6.97 -4.79 14.56
N GLY A 153 -7.13 -6.11 14.66
CA GLY A 153 -8.36 -6.82 14.30
C GLY A 153 -8.54 -7.03 12.81
N VAL A 154 -7.46 -7.04 12.03
CA VAL A 154 -7.46 -7.47 10.63
C VAL A 154 -7.49 -8.99 10.61
N LYS A 155 -8.37 -9.56 9.80
CA LYS A 155 -8.45 -11.02 9.60
C LYS A 155 -7.44 -11.46 8.54
N ARG A 156 -6.73 -12.55 8.81
CA ARG A 156 -5.90 -13.27 7.83
C ARG A 156 -6.74 -14.38 7.24
N VAL A 157 -6.93 -14.40 5.93
CA VAL A 157 -7.81 -15.35 5.21
C VAL A 157 -7.11 -15.89 3.97
N GLN A 158 -7.58 -17.04 3.48
CA GLN A 158 -7.19 -17.57 2.18
C GLN A 158 -8.23 -17.14 1.13
N SER A 159 -7.88 -17.17 -0.14
CA SER A 159 -8.83 -16.86 -1.22
C SER A 159 -10.00 -17.83 -1.25
N SER A 160 -9.78 -19.09 -0.87
CA SER A 160 -10.82 -20.11 -0.71
C SER A 160 -11.85 -19.82 0.39
N ASP A 161 -11.52 -18.96 1.36
CA ASP A 161 -12.41 -18.61 2.47
C ASP A 161 -13.41 -17.50 2.08
N ILE A 162 -13.30 -16.97 0.86
CA ILE A 162 -14.11 -15.86 0.39
C ILE A 162 -15.29 -16.42 -0.40
N GLU A 163 -16.45 -16.44 0.24
CA GLU A 163 -17.70 -16.70 -0.47
C GLU A 163 -17.99 -15.52 -1.41
N MET A 164 -18.06 -15.82 -2.69
CA MET A 164 -18.57 -14.87 -3.68
C MET A 164 -20.10 -14.82 -3.54
N ALA A 165 -20.58 -13.67 -3.03
CA ALA A 165 -22.01 -13.39 -2.96
C ALA A 165 -22.58 -12.99 -4.33
#